data_3e89a6c4dbb77e82cdc2c574ba91a2c6
#
_entry.id   3e89a6c4dbb77e82cdc2c574ba91a2c6
#
_cell.length_a   1.000
_cell.length_b   1.000
_cell.length_c   1.000
_cell.angle_alpha   90.00
_cell.angle_beta   90.00
_cell.angle_gamma   90.00
#
_symmetry.space_group_name_H-M   'P 1'
#
loop_
_entity.id
_entity.type
_entity.pdbx_description
1 polymer ?
#
loop_
_entity_poly.entity_id
_entity_poly.type
_entity_poly.pdbx_seq_one_letter_code
_entity_poly.pdbx_strand_id
1 'polypeptide(L)'
;MKRVFSGSQLTRRRFIRLAGLAAGASLVPVWELVSPPAVIGGAQKITVKLAHFFPTANPLHATSVKLAELMAQKSGGVFDVQVFPAGQLGDDKAQFEQVRLGGIQMGLGSSGILAQTVATYDIFEAPYLFDDEKHLNRVIRSPIREEMSERLIKAAGVRIPALGFGGFRNLFTKKPVNSIADMKGLRIRTPEIPVYVETFKALGASPTPLPYLEVYLALQQGTIDGAENPLSSGTDQKWPEVVKFVTMTRHQATGQSFQVNERWYQGLTPDLQKVVEESCLESSEFLAGLMVERDARFVSVLKQMGVTITTPDLEPFRKAVADLPKKFEGKWGAGLYEKIRSMR
;
A
#
# COMPACT_ATOMS: atom_id res chain seq x y z
N MET A 1 36.94 0.38 59.62
CA MET A 1 37.92 -0.72 59.73
C MET A 1 38.28 -1.18 58.33
N LYS A 2 39.52 -0.99 57.97
CA LYS A 2 40.16 -1.32 56.70
C LYS A 2 40.26 -2.84 56.51
N ARG A 3 40.07 -3.36 55.30
CA ARG A 3 40.99 -4.35 54.74
C ARG A 3 40.96 -4.29 53.21
N VAL A 4 42.12 -3.94 52.72
CA VAL A 4 42.62 -3.98 51.35
C VAL A 4 42.94 -5.44 51.02
N PHE A 5 42.64 -5.90 49.80
CA PHE A 5 43.39 -6.97 49.17
C PHE A 5 43.80 -6.59 47.74
N SER A 6 45.10 -6.62 47.61
CA SER A 6 46.01 -6.32 46.53
C SER A 6 45.92 -7.31 45.38
N GLY A 7 46.15 -6.81 44.18
CA GLY A 7 46.22 -7.55 42.95
C GLY A 7 47.47 -8.41 42.75
N SER A 8 47.42 -9.30 41.78
CA SER A 8 48.64 -9.76 41.11
C SER A 8 48.38 -9.92 39.62
N GLN A 9 49.02 -9.08 38.85
CA GLN A 9 49.14 -9.21 37.40
C GLN A 9 50.05 -10.39 37.06
N LEU A 10 49.57 -11.35 36.28
CA LEU A 10 50.38 -12.39 35.66
C LEU A 10 50.75 -11.95 34.25
N THR A 11 52.01 -11.62 34.09
CA THR A 11 52.64 -11.19 32.84
C THR A 11 52.88 -12.32 31.87
N ARG A 12 52.62 -12.03 30.58
CA ARG A 12 52.72 -12.87 29.37
C ARG A 12 54.10 -13.47 29.06
N ARG A 13 55.05 -13.56 29.96
CA ARG A 13 56.44 -13.94 29.68
C ARG A 13 56.90 -15.33 30.22
N ARG A 14 56.00 -16.21 30.65
CA ARG A 14 56.36 -17.51 31.21
C ARG A 14 55.85 -18.76 30.48
N PHE A 15 55.45 -18.64 29.23
CA PHE A 15 54.95 -19.79 28.45
C PHE A 15 55.86 -20.25 27.30
N ILE A 16 57.09 -19.78 27.24
CA ILE A 16 58.06 -20.22 26.24
C ILE A 16 59.30 -20.77 26.96
N ARG A 17 59.24 -21.99 27.47
CA ARG A 17 60.36 -22.86 27.78
C ARG A 17 59.89 -24.20 28.33
N LEU A 18 59.47 -25.10 27.45
CA LEU A 18 59.39 -26.56 27.68
C LEU A 18 58.82 -27.24 26.45
N ALA A 19 59.59 -27.39 25.42
CA ALA A 19 59.43 -28.43 24.37
C ALA A 19 60.70 -28.42 23.52
N GLY A 20 61.73 -29.08 24.03
CA GLY A 20 62.88 -29.51 23.26
C GLY A 20 63.15 -30.95 23.60
N LEU A 21 63.36 -31.75 22.59
CA LEU A 21 63.77 -33.17 22.56
C LEU A 21 62.66 -34.22 22.46
N ALA A 22 62.34 -34.57 21.24
CA ALA A 22 62.27 -35.94 20.74
C ALA A 22 62.33 -35.91 19.23
N ALA A 23 63.35 -36.56 18.68
CA ALA A 23 63.63 -36.63 17.24
C ALA A 23 62.82 -37.72 16.53
N GLY A 24 62.51 -37.48 15.23
CA GLY A 24 62.39 -38.52 14.23
C GLY A 24 60.98 -39.03 13.98
N ALA A 25 60.21 -38.37 13.10
CA ALA A 25 59.29 -38.99 12.17
C ALA A 25 58.86 -37.95 11.12
N SER A 26 59.04 -38.29 9.87
CA SER A 26 58.57 -37.70 8.61
C SER A 26 57.67 -36.49 8.66
N LEU A 27 58.18 -35.36 8.16
CA LEU A 27 57.47 -34.12 7.89
C LEU A 27 56.47 -34.32 6.74
N VAL A 28 55.20 -34.56 7.08
CA VAL A 28 54.07 -34.22 6.20
C VAL A 28 53.69 -32.78 6.57
N PRO A 29 53.61 -31.84 5.64
CA PRO A 29 53.27 -30.47 5.99
C PRO A 29 51.80 -30.41 6.40
N VAL A 30 51.55 -30.15 7.68
CA VAL A 30 50.21 -30.07 8.31
C VAL A 30 49.42 -28.81 7.89
N TRP A 31 49.85 -28.11 6.87
CA TRP A 31 49.16 -26.93 6.38
C TRP A 31 48.10 -27.22 5.30
N GLU A 32 47.96 -28.49 4.88
CA GLU A 32 46.96 -28.90 3.88
C GLU A 32 45.62 -29.39 4.44
N LEU A 33 45.38 -29.39 5.75
CA LEU A 33 44.17 -29.99 6.35
C LEU A 33 43.31 -29.10 7.24
N VAL A 34 43.49 -27.79 7.18
CA VAL A 34 42.54 -26.85 7.78
C VAL A 34 42.29 -25.76 6.76
N SER A 35 41.48 -26.08 5.74
CA SER A 35 40.73 -25.03 5.08
C SER A 35 39.89 -24.40 6.18
N PRO A 36 40.03 -23.08 6.48
CA PRO A 36 39.08 -22.43 7.35
C PRO A 36 37.69 -22.67 6.75
N PRO A 37 36.66 -22.93 7.56
CA PRO A 37 35.33 -23.04 7.04
C PRO A 37 35.10 -21.77 6.21
N ALA A 38 34.68 -21.95 4.95
CA ALA A 38 34.30 -20.84 4.13
C ALA A 38 33.33 -20.01 4.98
N VAL A 39 33.77 -18.84 5.43
CA VAL A 39 32.88 -17.82 5.96
C VAL A 39 32.00 -17.51 4.76
N ILE A 40 30.82 -18.14 4.73
CA ILE A 40 29.73 -17.69 3.86
C ILE A 40 29.54 -16.27 4.33
N GLY A 41 30.13 -15.33 3.60
CA GLY A 41 30.00 -13.90 3.86
C GLY A 41 28.51 -13.65 3.89
N GLY A 42 27.93 -13.44 5.06
CA GLY A 42 26.54 -13.12 5.20
C GLY A 42 26.30 -11.90 4.32
N ALA A 43 25.52 -12.06 3.26
CA ALA A 43 25.16 -10.95 2.40
C ALA A 43 24.67 -9.81 3.29
N GLN A 44 25.27 -8.64 3.15
CA GLN A 44 24.92 -7.49 3.99
C GLN A 44 23.41 -7.26 3.86
N LYS A 45 22.67 -7.39 4.95
CA LYS A 45 21.22 -7.20 4.95
C LYS A 45 20.88 -5.74 4.59
N ILE A 46 19.93 -5.59 3.69
CA ILE A 46 19.37 -4.30 3.30
C ILE A 46 18.05 -4.14 4.03
N THR A 47 18.03 -3.26 5.04
CA THR A 47 16.79 -2.93 5.75
C THR A 47 15.92 -2.04 4.88
N VAL A 48 14.64 -2.43 4.72
CA VAL A 48 13.63 -1.74 3.93
C VAL A 48 12.48 -1.36 4.85
N LYS A 49 12.19 -0.07 4.98
CA LYS A 49 11.01 0.41 5.68
C LYS A 49 9.84 0.47 4.70
N LEU A 50 8.78 -0.31 4.97
CA LEU A 50 7.52 -0.31 4.23
C LEU A 50 6.41 0.22 5.13
N ALA A 51 5.80 1.34 4.75
CA ALA A 51 4.72 1.95 5.53
C ALA A 51 3.35 1.81 4.85
N HIS A 52 2.29 1.75 5.66
CA HIS A 52 0.91 1.94 5.22
C HIS A 52 0.05 2.52 6.35
N PHE A 53 -1.02 3.25 5.99
CA PHE A 53 -1.88 3.91 6.97
C PHE A 53 -3.13 3.10 7.37
N PHE A 54 -3.33 1.93 6.80
CA PHE A 54 -4.48 1.07 7.07
C PHE A 54 -4.34 0.31 8.40
N PRO A 55 -5.46 0.04 9.12
CA PRO A 55 -5.45 -0.83 10.29
C PRO A 55 -4.90 -2.23 9.99
N THR A 56 -4.35 -2.91 11.01
CA THR A 56 -3.78 -4.26 10.83
C THR A 56 -4.80 -5.33 10.46
N ALA A 57 -6.09 -5.10 10.71
CA ALA A 57 -7.16 -5.98 10.23
C ALA A 57 -7.45 -5.85 8.73
N ASN A 58 -6.95 -4.79 8.07
CA ASN A 58 -7.22 -4.51 6.67
C ASN A 58 -6.39 -5.42 5.74
N PRO A 59 -6.92 -5.86 4.57
CA PRO A 59 -6.18 -6.65 3.58
C PRO A 59 -4.85 -6.04 3.17
N LEU A 60 -4.74 -4.73 3.16
CA LEU A 60 -3.51 -4.03 2.80
C LEU A 60 -2.37 -4.27 3.80
N HIS A 61 -2.68 -4.54 5.08
CA HIS A 61 -1.66 -5.00 6.01
C HIS A 61 -1.16 -6.42 5.66
N ALA A 62 -2.07 -7.36 5.42
CA ALA A 62 -1.70 -8.72 4.99
C ALA A 62 -0.89 -8.70 3.68
N THR A 63 -1.24 -7.80 2.76
CA THR A 63 -0.50 -7.58 1.51
C THR A 63 0.91 -7.04 1.77
N SER A 64 1.07 -6.12 2.71
CA SER A 64 2.39 -5.58 3.09
C SER A 64 3.27 -6.65 3.75
N VAL A 65 2.69 -7.52 4.57
CA VAL A 65 3.39 -8.68 5.15
C VAL A 65 3.79 -9.66 4.05
N LYS A 66 2.88 -9.96 3.11
CA LYS A 66 3.18 -10.84 1.96
C LYS A 66 4.30 -10.29 1.09
N LEU A 67 4.31 -8.97 0.84
CA LEU A 67 5.39 -8.30 0.11
C LEU A 67 6.74 -8.46 0.83
N ALA A 68 6.75 -8.28 2.16
CA ALA A 68 7.95 -8.45 2.97
C ALA A 68 8.49 -9.89 2.90
N GLU A 69 7.59 -10.88 3.00
CA GLU A 69 7.95 -12.30 2.86
C GLU A 69 8.52 -12.63 1.48
N LEU A 70 7.87 -12.16 0.40
CA LEU A 70 8.32 -12.39 -0.97
C LEU A 70 9.69 -11.75 -1.23
N MET A 71 9.89 -10.52 -0.80
CA MET A 71 11.19 -9.85 -0.94
C MET A 71 12.29 -10.58 -0.19
N ALA A 72 12.06 -11.01 1.05
CA ALA A 72 13.02 -11.79 1.83
C ALA A 72 13.33 -13.15 1.17
N GLN A 73 12.29 -13.87 0.75
CA GLN A 73 12.43 -15.18 0.11
C GLN A 73 13.20 -15.10 -1.21
N LYS A 74 12.77 -14.21 -2.12
CA LYS A 74 13.34 -14.08 -3.47
C LYS A 74 14.77 -13.52 -3.46
N SER A 75 15.12 -12.72 -2.46
CA SER A 75 16.48 -12.19 -2.28
C SER A 75 17.43 -13.13 -1.54
N GLY A 76 16.98 -14.32 -1.13
CA GLY A 76 17.79 -15.21 -0.28
C GLY A 76 18.11 -14.61 1.09
N GLY A 77 17.22 -13.76 1.64
CA GLY A 77 17.36 -13.11 2.94
C GLY A 77 18.18 -11.82 2.94
N VAL A 78 18.53 -11.28 1.76
CA VAL A 78 19.22 -9.98 1.65
C VAL A 78 18.31 -8.84 2.08
N PHE A 79 17.03 -8.83 1.68
CA PHE A 79 16.07 -7.84 2.16
C PHE A 79 15.53 -8.20 3.55
N ASP A 80 15.59 -7.23 4.47
CA ASP A 80 14.94 -7.23 5.78
C ASP A 80 13.86 -6.13 5.76
N VAL A 81 12.62 -6.52 5.43
CA VAL A 81 11.51 -5.57 5.26
C VAL A 81 10.75 -5.39 6.57
N GLN A 82 10.80 -4.19 7.11
CA GLN A 82 10.09 -3.77 8.33
C GLN A 82 8.79 -3.06 7.95
N VAL A 83 7.65 -3.64 8.33
CA VAL A 83 6.32 -3.09 8.06
C VAL A 83 5.88 -2.16 9.17
N PHE A 84 5.50 -0.92 8.82
CA PHE A 84 4.98 0.12 9.72
C PHE A 84 3.49 0.37 9.39
N PRO A 85 2.55 -0.31 10.08
CA PRO A 85 1.12 -0.23 9.81
C PRO A 85 0.42 0.95 10.49
N ALA A 86 -0.88 1.10 10.21
CA ALA A 86 -1.82 1.93 10.95
C ALA A 86 -1.41 3.41 11.10
N GLY A 87 -0.73 3.96 10.10
CA GLY A 87 -0.31 5.36 10.11
C GLY A 87 0.82 5.69 11.08
N GLN A 88 1.60 4.69 11.55
CA GLN A 88 2.75 4.92 12.43
C GLN A 88 3.76 5.93 11.85
N LEU A 89 3.88 5.98 10.52
CA LEU A 89 4.74 6.91 9.81
C LEU A 89 3.95 7.98 9.03
N GLY A 90 2.72 8.28 9.47
CA GLY A 90 1.84 9.28 8.90
C GLY A 90 0.68 8.71 8.08
N ASP A 91 -0.21 9.60 7.63
CA ASP A 91 -1.32 9.29 6.72
C ASP A 91 -0.82 9.04 5.29
N ASP A 92 -1.75 8.83 4.34
CA ASP A 92 -1.44 8.54 2.94
C ASP A 92 -0.51 9.59 2.30
N LYS A 93 -0.78 10.88 2.56
CA LYS A 93 0.00 11.99 2.02
C LYS A 93 1.38 12.09 2.66
N ALA A 94 1.45 12.02 3.98
CA ALA A 94 2.71 12.08 4.71
C ALA A 94 3.62 10.88 4.36
N GLN A 95 3.04 9.70 4.21
CA GLN A 95 3.74 8.50 3.77
C GLN A 95 4.34 8.66 2.36
N PHE A 96 3.53 9.13 1.39
CA PHE A 96 4.02 9.39 0.03
C PHE A 96 5.19 10.38 0.03
N GLU A 97 5.10 11.47 0.81
CA GLU A 97 6.19 12.43 0.96
C GLU A 97 7.45 11.79 1.57
N GLN A 98 7.31 10.89 2.54
CA GLN A 98 8.47 10.18 3.10
C GLN A 98 9.13 9.25 2.08
N VAL A 99 8.35 8.57 1.23
CA VAL A 99 8.92 7.80 0.09
C VAL A 99 9.65 8.72 -0.86
N ARG A 100 9.03 9.84 -1.25
CA ARG A 100 9.61 10.82 -2.17
C ARG A 100 10.94 11.37 -1.67
N LEU A 101 11.03 11.69 -0.38
CA LEU A 101 12.22 12.26 0.25
C LEU A 101 13.26 11.19 0.66
N GLY A 102 12.94 9.90 0.57
CA GLY A 102 13.83 8.80 0.94
C GLY A 102 13.89 8.51 2.45
N GLY A 103 12.96 9.07 3.24
CA GLY A 103 12.82 8.75 4.67
C GLY A 103 12.40 7.30 4.92
N ILE A 104 11.62 6.74 3.98
CA ILE A 104 11.29 5.32 3.87
C ILE A 104 11.53 4.84 2.44
N GLN A 105 11.82 3.55 2.27
CA GLN A 105 12.11 2.97 0.97
C GLN A 105 10.84 2.66 0.19
N MET A 106 9.79 2.20 0.87
CA MET A 106 8.55 1.75 0.24
C MET A 106 7.31 2.22 1.00
N GLY A 107 6.22 2.41 0.26
CA GLY A 107 4.90 2.69 0.78
C GLY A 107 3.83 1.89 0.06
N LEU A 108 2.75 1.54 0.76
CA LEU A 108 1.53 1.01 0.17
C LEU A 108 0.38 1.98 0.48
N GLY A 109 -0.06 2.73 -0.53
CA GLY A 109 -1.04 3.80 -0.39
C GLY A 109 -2.05 3.85 -1.52
N SER A 110 -2.96 4.83 -1.50
CA SER A 110 -3.93 5.00 -2.59
C SER A 110 -3.25 5.47 -3.87
N SER A 111 -3.73 5.01 -5.03
CA SER A 111 -3.25 5.52 -6.31
C SER A 111 -3.64 6.99 -6.53
N GLY A 112 -4.76 7.41 -5.96
CA GLY A 112 -5.26 8.77 -6.11
C GLY A 112 -4.37 9.84 -5.46
N ILE A 113 -3.61 9.52 -4.39
CA ILE A 113 -2.71 10.50 -3.77
C ILE A 113 -1.60 10.94 -4.74
N LEU A 114 -1.21 10.07 -5.66
CA LEU A 114 -0.20 10.36 -6.67
C LEU A 114 -0.61 11.49 -7.61
N ALA A 115 -1.93 11.72 -7.74
CA ALA A 115 -2.48 12.80 -8.56
C ALA A 115 -2.14 14.21 -8.03
N GLN A 116 -1.75 14.34 -6.77
CA GLN A 116 -1.24 15.61 -6.24
C GLN A 116 0.08 16.03 -6.91
N THR A 117 0.83 15.06 -7.45
CA THR A 117 2.09 15.29 -8.16
C THR A 117 1.95 15.12 -9.67
N VAL A 118 1.27 14.06 -10.12
CA VAL A 118 1.00 13.78 -11.53
C VAL A 118 -0.50 13.60 -11.71
N ALA A 119 -1.17 14.65 -12.12
CA ALA A 119 -2.65 14.73 -12.15
C ALA A 119 -3.33 13.59 -12.94
N THR A 120 -2.60 12.95 -13.86
CA THR A 120 -3.12 11.80 -14.64
C THR A 120 -3.48 10.60 -13.74
N TYR A 121 -2.88 10.46 -12.56
CA TYR A 121 -3.13 9.29 -11.70
C TYR A 121 -4.55 9.21 -11.13
N ASP A 122 -5.28 10.33 -11.03
CA ASP A 122 -6.66 10.29 -10.54
C ASP A 122 -7.64 9.65 -11.55
N ILE A 123 -7.19 9.34 -12.77
CA ILE A 123 -7.98 8.56 -13.73
C ILE A 123 -8.32 7.15 -13.20
N PHE A 124 -7.42 6.53 -12.43
CA PHE A 124 -7.69 5.22 -11.83
C PHE A 124 -8.84 5.26 -10.81
N GLU A 125 -9.17 6.44 -10.33
CA GLU A 125 -10.29 6.72 -9.43
C GLU A 125 -11.50 7.34 -10.16
N ALA A 126 -11.53 7.29 -11.51
CA ALA A 126 -12.65 7.85 -12.27
C ALA A 126 -13.93 7.02 -12.02
N PRO A 127 -15.09 7.69 -11.83
CA PRO A 127 -16.33 6.99 -11.52
C PRO A 127 -16.74 6.06 -12.65
N TYR A 128 -17.12 4.81 -12.29
CA TYR A 128 -17.56 3.75 -13.20
C TYR A 128 -16.61 3.46 -14.38
N LEU A 129 -15.32 3.79 -14.23
CA LEU A 129 -14.30 3.49 -15.26
C LEU A 129 -14.10 1.99 -15.40
N PHE A 130 -13.98 1.27 -14.28
CA PHE A 130 -13.74 -0.17 -14.27
C PHE A 130 -15.03 -0.95 -14.01
N ASP A 131 -15.23 -2.05 -14.76
CA ASP A 131 -16.40 -2.91 -14.58
C ASP A 131 -16.17 -3.95 -13.47
N ASP A 132 -14.94 -4.48 -13.38
CA ASP A 132 -14.52 -5.47 -12.39
C ASP A 132 -13.00 -5.37 -12.11
N GLU A 133 -12.50 -6.23 -11.25
CA GLU A 133 -11.07 -6.33 -10.90
C GLU A 133 -10.22 -6.81 -12.08
N LYS A 134 -10.78 -7.61 -12.98
CA LYS A 134 -10.05 -8.13 -14.16
C LYS A 134 -9.79 -7.01 -15.15
N HIS A 135 -10.78 -6.12 -15.34
CA HIS A 135 -10.60 -4.94 -16.18
C HIS A 135 -9.46 -4.06 -15.64
N LEU A 136 -9.46 -3.73 -14.34
CA LEU A 136 -8.37 -3.00 -13.73
C LEU A 136 -7.02 -3.73 -13.90
N ASN A 137 -6.98 -5.03 -13.66
CA ASN A 137 -5.76 -5.83 -13.79
C ASN A 137 -5.20 -5.82 -15.23
N ARG A 138 -6.05 -5.83 -16.27
CA ARG A 138 -5.59 -5.67 -17.66
C ARG A 138 -4.92 -4.32 -17.89
N VAL A 139 -5.48 -3.25 -17.32
CA VAL A 139 -4.92 -1.89 -17.45
C VAL A 139 -3.59 -1.76 -16.73
N ILE A 140 -3.47 -2.23 -15.50
CA ILE A 140 -2.21 -2.12 -14.74
C ILE A 140 -1.09 -3.03 -15.27
N ARG A 141 -1.42 -4.06 -16.04
CA ARG A 141 -0.45 -4.90 -16.77
C ARG A 141 -0.09 -4.38 -18.16
N SER A 142 -0.77 -3.32 -18.61
CA SER A 142 -0.51 -2.69 -19.89
C SER A 142 0.63 -1.65 -19.78
N PRO A 143 1.16 -1.17 -20.92
CA PRO A 143 2.15 -0.09 -20.95
C PRO A 143 1.70 1.21 -20.25
N ILE A 144 0.39 1.40 -20.01
CA ILE A 144 -0.14 2.57 -19.31
C ILE A 144 0.49 2.72 -17.92
N ARG A 145 0.65 1.64 -17.15
CA ARG A 145 1.28 1.69 -15.83
C ARG A 145 2.74 2.18 -15.92
N GLU A 146 3.50 1.64 -16.85
CA GLU A 146 4.92 1.99 -17.02
C GLU A 146 5.07 3.46 -17.41
N GLU A 147 4.30 3.91 -18.40
CA GLU A 147 4.30 5.31 -18.83
C GLU A 147 3.96 6.26 -17.68
N MET A 148 2.98 5.91 -16.85
CA MET A 148 2.61 6.72 -15.69
C MET A 148 3.67 6.68 -14.59
N SER A 149 4.30 5.51 -14.34
CA SER A 149 5.41 5.39 -13.40
C SER A 149 6.59 6.25 -13.82
N GLU A 150 6.96 6.27 -15.10
CA GLU A 150 8.02 7.16 -15.61
C GLU A 150 7.72 8.65 -15.40
N ARG A 151 6.47 9.06 -15.58
CA ARG A 151 6.06 10.44 -15.28
C ARG A 151 6.23 10.78 -13.81
N LEU A 152 5.90 9.86 -12.91
CA LEU A 152 6.05 10.06 -11.46
C LEU A 152 7.52 10.02 -11.03
N ILE A 153 8.34 9.17 -11.63
CA ILE A 153 9.79 9.16 -11.41
C ILE A 153 10.38 10.53 -11.74
N LYS A 154 10.03 11.08 -12.90
CA LYS A 154 10.53 12.40 -13.34
C LYS A 154 10.03 13.54 -12.43
N ALA A 155 8.80 13.46 -11.95
CA ALA A 155 8.17 14.53 -11.16
C ALA A 155 8.50 14.46 -9.66
N ALA A 156 8.67 13.27 -9.11
CA ALA A 156 8.77 13.06 -7.66
C ALA A 156 9.90 12.11 -7.22
N GLY A 157 10.58 11.43 -8.12
CA GLY A 157 11.55 10.39 -7.74
C GLY A 157 10.90 9.17 -7.07
N VAL A 158 9.66 8.86 -7.45
CA VAL A 158 8.91 7.69 -6.95
C VAL A 158 8.55 6.79 -8.11
N ARG A 159 8.88 5.51 -7.98
CA ARG A 159 8.53 4.42 -8.90
C ARG A 159 7.27 3.71 -8.44
N ILE A 160 6.44 3.27 -9.38
CA ILE A 160 5.25 2.43 -9.12
C ILE A 160 5.44 1.08 -9.82
N PRO A 161 6.07 0.10 -9.18
CA PRO A 161 6.26 -1.24 -9.75
C PRO A 161 4.94 -1.96 -10.02
N ALA A 162 3.95 -1.74 -9.14
CA ALA A 162 2.63 -2.33 -9.28
C ALA A 162 1.54 -1.36 -8.79
N LEU A 163 0.36 -1.52 -9.37
CA LEU A 163 -0.91 -1.05 -8.83
C LEU A 163 -1.74 -2.27 -8.44
N GLY A 164 -2.63 -2.13 -7.47
CA GLY A 164 -3.49 -3.22 -7.01
C GLY A 164 -4.96 -2.79 -6.96
N PHE A 165 -5.86 -3.76 -7.01
CA PHE A 165 -7.28 -3.56 -6.81
C PHE A 165 -7.61 -3.52 -5.31
N GLY A 166 -8.06 -2.37 -4.81
CA GLY A 166 -8.43 -2.13 -3.42
C GLY A 166 -9.93 -2.27 -3.12
N GLY A 167 -10.72 -2.79 -4.06
CA GLY A 167 -12.16 -2.99 -3.93
C GLY A 167 -13.00 -1.87 -4.55
N PHE A 168 -14.30 -2.14 -4.73
CA PHE A 168 -15.26 -1.12 -5.16
C PHE A 168 -15.82 -0.34 -3.98
N ARG A 169 -15.90 0.97 -4.14
CA ARG A 169 -16.36 1.90 -3.11
C ARG A 169 -17.88 1.99 -3.09
N ASN A 170 -18.42 2.01 -1.86
CA ASN A 170 -19.85 2.08 -1.57
C ASN A 170 -20.10 3.18 -0.54
N LEU A 171 -21.34 3.63 -0.41
CA LEU A 171 -21.71 4.66 0.56
C LEU A 171 -21.98 4.05 1.94
N PHE A 172 -21.49 4.72 2.98
CA PHE A 172 -21.80 4.49 4.39
C PHE A 172 -22.46 5.75 4.92
N THR A 173 -23.73 5.70 5.32
CA THR A 173 -24.50 6.90 5.65
C THR A 173 -25.31 6.76 6.93
N LYS A 174 -25.67 7.90 7.57
CA LYS A 174 -26.56 7.95 8.74
C LYS A 174 -28.03 7.79 8.36
N LYS A 175 -28.38 8.11 7.11
CA LYS A 175 -29.73 7.98 6.55
C LYS A 175 -29.68 7.07 5.32
N PRO A 176 -30.77 6.38 4.97
CA PRO A 176 -30.81 5.55 3.82
C PRO A 176 -30.66 6.39 2.53
N VAL A 177 -29.93 5.83 1.54
CA VAL A 177 -29.83 6.34 0.17
C VAL A 177 -30.38 5.22 -0.73
N ASN A 178 -31.60 5.39 -1.20
CA ASN A 178 -32.30 4.42 -2.05
C ASN A 178 -32.27 4.82 -3.52
N SER A 179 -32.03 6.09 -3.79
CA SER A 179 -31.96 6.68 -5.13
C SER A 179 -30.95 7.83 -5.17
N ILE A 180 -30.63 8.30 -6.38
CA ILE A 180 -29.76 9.47 -6.55
C ILE A 180 -30.36 10.74 -5.92
N ALA A 181 -31.68 10.85 -5.85
CA ALA A 181 -32.35 12.01 -5.24
C ALA A 181 -32.00 12.15 -3.76
N ASP A 182 -31.75 11.04 -3.06
CA ASP A 182 -31.40 11.03 -1.65
C ASP A 182 -29.97 11.56 -1.38
N MET A 183 -29.16 11.70 -2.44
CA MET A 183 -27.81 12.27 -2.33
C MET A 183 -27.83 13.78 -2.10
N LYS A 184 -28.93 14.44 -2.43
CA LYS A 184 -29.00 15.92 -2.44
C LYS A 184 -28.64 16.50 -1.08
N GLY A 185 -27.55 17.26 -1.07
CA GLY A 185 -27.08 18.03 0.09
C GLY A 185 -26.44 17.18 1.20
N LEU A 186 -26.32 15.84 1.05
CA LEU A 186 -25.61 15.03 2.03
C LEU A 186 -24.14 15.45 2.11
N ARG A 187 -23.67 15.73 3.31
CA ARG A 187 -22.24 15.97 3.57
C ARG A 187 -21.52 14.64 3.56
N ILE A 188 -20.91 14.31 2.44
CA ILE A 188 -20.19 13.05 2.24
C ILE A 188 -18.70 13.32 2.33
N ARG A 189 -18.02 12.66 3.25
CA ARG A 189 -16.57 12.69 3.26
C ARG A 189 -16.01 12.05 2.00
N THR A 190 -15.06 12.71 1.39
CA THR A 190 -14.25 12.17 0.30
C THR A 190 -12.76 12.23 0.68
N PRO A 191 -11.89 11.40 0.04
CA PRO A 191 -10.47 11.71 0.01
C PRO A 191 -10.19 13.11 -0.55
N GLU A 192 -9.02 13.67 -0.24
CA GLU A 192 -8.55 14.97 -0.75
C GLU A 192 -8.04 14.86 -2.20
N ILE A 193 -8.83 14.24 -3.06
CA ILE A 193 -8.51 13.91 -4.46
C ILE A 193 -9.58 14.55 -5.36
N PRO A 194 -9.20 15.36 -6.36
CA PRO A 194 -10.15 16.16 -7.13
C PRO A 194 -11.27 15.36 -7.80
N VAL A 195 -10.98 14.21 -8.36
CA VAL A 195 -12.00 13.39 -9.05
C VAL A 195 -13.09 12.90 -8.10
N TYR A 196 -12.77 12.61 -6.83
CA TYR A 196 -13.78 12.24 -5.83
C TYR A 196 -14.70 13.41 -5.51
N VAL A 197 -14.13 14.59 -5.27
CA VAL A 197 -14.88 15.80 -4.97
C VAL A 197 -15.86 16.10 -6.11
N GLU A 198 -15.42 16.07 -7.35
CA GLU A 198 -16.25 16.34 -8.50
C GLU A 198 -17.31 15.24 -8.75
N THR A 199 -16.96 13.96 -8.48
CA THR A 199 -17.92 12.85 -8.52
C THR A 199 -19.09 13.11 -7.56
N PHE A 200 -18.82 13.44 -6.30
CA PHE A 200 -19.88 13.63 -5.31
C PHE A 200 -20.67 14.92 -5.51
N LYS A 201 -20.07 15.97 -6.07
CA LYS A 201 -20.80 17.14 -6.55
C LYS A 201 -21.78 16.77 -7.68
N ALA A 202 -21.33 16.00 -8.66
CA ALA A 202 -22.18 15.56 -9.77
C ALA A 202 -23.31 14.64 -9.31
N LEU A 203 -23.10 13.84 -8.26
CA LEU A 203 -24.15 13.04 -7.62
C LEU A 203 -25.10 13.88 -6.75
N GLY A 204 -24.90 15.18 -6.60
CA GLY A 204 -25.75 16.08 -5.83
C GLY A 204 -25.43 16.20 -4.35
N ALA A 205 -24.37 15.57 -3.87
CA ALA A 205 -23.91 15.67 -2.50
C ALA A 205 -23.07 16.93 -2.25
N SER A 206 -22.77 17.19 -0.97
CA SER A 206 -21.83 18.22 -0.51
C SER A 206 -20.54 17.50 -0.04
N PRO A 207 -19.52 17.33 -0.90
CA PRO A 207 -18.31 16.64 -0.53
C PRO A 207 -17.51 17.42 0.51
N THR A 208 -16.99 16.71 1.51
CA THR A 208 -16.15 17.22 2.59
C THR A 208 -14.81 16.48 2.57
N PRO A 209 -13.77 17.00 1.91
CA PRO A 209 -12.46 16.33 1.89
C PRO A 209 -11.85 16.28 3.30
N LEU A 210 -11.46 15.08 3.73
CA LEU A 210 -10.80 14.82 5.02
C LEU A 210 -9.81 13.66 4.91
N PRO A 211 -8.72 13.64 5.70
CA PRO A 211 -7.86 12.48 5.87
C PRO A 211 -8.63 11.24 6.34
N TYR A 212 -8.17 10.07 5.92
CA TYR A 212 -8.87 8.79 6.20
C TYR A 212 -9.03 8.50 7.71
N LEU A 213 -8.01 8.79 8.49
CA LEU A 213 -8.00 8.50 9.93
C LEU A 213 -8.93 9.41 10.75
N GLU A 214 -9.39 10.53 10.19
CA GLU A 214 -10.29 11.48 10.84
C GLU A 214 -11.79 11.14 10.63
N VAL A 215 -12.10 10.24 9.71
CA VAL A 215 -13.47 9.97 9.25
C VAL A 215 -14.38 9.44 10.35
N TYR A 216 -13.88 8.50 11.17
CA TYR A 216 -14.68 7.94 12.27
C TYR A 216 -15.17 9.03 13.24
N LEU A 217 -14.26 9.91 13.64
CA LEU A 217 -14.58 11.02 14.55
C LEU A 217 -15.55 12.01 13.90
N ALA A 218 -15.36 12.36 12.65
CA ALA A 218 -16.25 13.25 11.90
C ALA A 218 -17.67 12.65 11.76
N LEU A 219 -17.79 11.35 11.50
CA LEU A 219 -19.07 10.62 11.53
C LEU A 219 -19.70 10.66 12.94
N GLN A 220 -18.93 10.36 13.96
CA GLN A 220 -19.42 10.33 15.34
C GLN A 220 -19.95 11.70 15.79
N GLN A 221 -19.20 12.75 15.52
CA GLN A 221 -19.57 14.14 15.86
C GLN A 221 -20.69 14.71 14.98
N GLY A 222 -21.01 14.08 13.84
CA GLY A 222 -22.04 14.57 12.94
C GLY A 222 -21.63 15.76 12.08
N THR A 223 -20.33 16.02 11.92
CA THR A 223 -19.82 17.01 10.98
C THR A 223 -20.01 16.58 9.53
N ILE A 224 -20.09 15.26 9.28
CA ILE A 224 -20.46 14.63 8.02
C ILE A 224 -21.63 13.68 8.21
N ASP A 225 -22.42 13.46 7.15
CA ASP A 225 -23.61 12.60 7.14
C ASP A 225 -23.26 11.17 6.65
N GLY A 226 -22.12 11.05 5.99
CA GLY A 226 -21.63 9.77 5.48
C GLY A 226 -20.22 9.87 4.92
N ALA A 227 -19.72 8.72 4.53
CA ALA A 227 -18.43 8.55 3.86
C ALA A 227 -18.56 7.42 2.81
N GLU A 228 -17.55 7.21 2.02
CA GLU A 228 -17.53 6.18 1.00
C GLU A 228 -16.20 5.41 1.03
N ASN A 229 -16.25 4.11 0.84
CA ASN A 229 -15.09 3.24 0.81
C ASN A 229 -15.48 1.82 0.35
N PRO A 230 -14.52 0.91 0.03
CA PRO A 230 -14.78 -0.52 0.02
C PRO A 230 -15.37 -1.00 1.35
N LEU A 231 -16.21 -2.03 1.31
CA LEU A 231 -16.93 -2.52 2.50
C LEU A 231 -15.98 -2.89 3.63
N SER A 232 -14.90 -3.59 3.30
CA SER A 232 -13.87 -3.97 4.28
C SER A 232 -13.24 -2.75 4.94
N SER A 233 -12.81 -1.76 4.15
CA SER A 233 -12.10 -0.59 4.68
C SER A 233 -12.96 0.28 5.60
N GLY A 234 -14.24 0.50 5.26
CA GLY A 234 -15.16 1.22 6.13
C GLY A 234 -15.45 0.45 7.43
N THR A 235 -15.54 -0.88 7.34
CA THR A 235 -15.78 -1.74 8.52
C THR A 235 -14.55 -1.82 9.42
N ASP A 236 -13.35 -1.96 8.86
CA ASP A 236 -12.10 -2.00 9.62
C ASP A 236 -11.84 -0.69 10.39
N GLN A 237 -12.36 0.44 9.88
CA GLN A 237 -12.38 1.75 10.55
C GLN A 237 -13.59 1.93 11.49
N LYS A 238 -14.35 0.87 11.76
CA LYS A 238 -15.50 0.87 12.68
C LYS A 238 -16.64 1.83 12.31
N TRP A 239 -16.72 2.27 11.04
CA TRP A 239 -17.80 3.16 10.61
C TRP A 239 -19.20 2.59 10.89
N PRO A 240 -19.47 1.25 10.83
CA PRO A 240 -20.77 0.67 11.17
C PRO A 240 -21.22 0.89 12.62
N GLU A 241 -20.33 1.30 13.52
CA GLU A 241 -20.72 1.67 14.89
C GLU A 241 -21.52 2.98 14.90
N VAL A 242 -21.19 3.93 13.98
CA VAL A 242 -21.73 5.29 13.94
C VAL A 242 -22.64 5.57 12.74
N VAL A 243 -22.68 4.69 11.72
CA VAL A 243 -23.61 4.72 10.59
C VAL A 243 -24.30 3.39 10.42
N LYS A 244 -25.57 3.38 9.97
CA LYS A 244 -26.38 2.15 9.91
C LYS A 244 -26.90 1.82 8.52
N PHE A 245 -26.49 2.56 7.51
CA PHE A 245 -26.92 2.34 6.12
C PHE A 245 -25.69 2.22 5.23
N VAL A 246 -25.70 1.21 4.38
CA VAL A 246 -24.74 1.02 3.31
C VAL A 246 -25.49 0.94 1.98
N THR A 247 -25.12 1.76 1.01
CA THR A 247 -25.69 1.72 -0.32
C THR A 247 -24.64 1.22 -1.32
N MET A 248 -24.96 0.14 -2.00
CA MET A 248 -24.08 -0.57 -2.94
C MET A 248 -23.99 0.18 -4.26
N THR A 249 -23.37 1.35 -4.24
CA THR A 249 -23.21 2.19 -5.43
C THR A 249 -22.10 1.75 -6.37
N ARG A 250 -21.07 1.06 -5.86
CA ARG A 250 -19.89 0.62 -6.62
C ARG A 250 -19.38 1.69 -7.60
N HIS A 251 -19.41 2.93 -7.15
CA HIS A 251 -19.23 4.13 -7.99
C HIS A 251 -17.79 4.32 -8.47
N GLN A 252 -16.81 3.77 -7.75
CA GLN A 252 -15.39 3.83 -8.10
C GLN A 252 -14.67 2.54 -7.70
N ALA A 253 -13.71 2.11 -8.49
CA ALA A 253 -12.70 1.15 -8.03
C ALA A 253 -11.62 1.90 -7.26
N THR A 254 -11.11 1.32 -6.18
CA THR A 254 -9.94 1.88 -5.49
C THR A 254 -8.68 1.29 -6.09
N GLY A 255 -7.81 2.13 -6.60
CA GLY A 255 -6.44 1.76 -6.94
C GLY A 255 -5.55 1.82 -5.70
N GLN A 256 -4.68 0.83 -5.54
CA GLN A 256 -3.62 0.83 -4.52
C GLN A 256 -2.27 0.88 -5.20
N SER A 257 -1.37 1.73 -4.74
CA SER A 257 -0.04 1.90 -5.33
C SER A 257 1.04 1.35 -4.43
N PHE A 258 1.91 0.52 -5.01
CA PHE A 258 3.19 0.13 -4.42
C PHE A 258 4.21 1.21 -4.78
N GLN A 259 4.56 2.04 -3.82
CA GLN A 259 5.41 3.22 -3.99
C GLN A 259 6.83 2.86 -3.59
N VAL A 260 7.80 3.17 -4.43
CA VAL A 260 9.22 2.88 -4.18
C VAL A 260 10.05 4.13 -4.41
N ASN A 261 10.92 4.47 -3.47
CA ASN A 261 11.88 5.56 -3.66
C ASN A 261 12.84 5.22 -4.81
N GLU A 262 12.84 6.03 -5.86
CA GLU A 262 13.61 5.76 -7.08
C GLU A 262 15.11 5.74 -6.83
N ARG A 263 15.62 6.68 -6.01
CA ARG A 263 17.06 6.73 -5.71
C ARG A 263 17.55 5.48 -4.99
N TRP A 264 16.78 4.99 -4.03
CA TRP A 264 17.08 3.74 -3.35
C TRP A 264 17.04 2.56 -4.33
N TYR A 265 15.99 2.48 -5.16
CA TYR A 265 15.82 1.43 -6.15
C TYR A 265 16.99 1.37 -7.15
N GLN A 266 17.44 2.51 -7.65
CA GLN A 266 18.59 2.59 -8.57
C GLN A 266 19.92 2.22 -7.91
N GLY A 267 20.01 2.28 -6.59
CA GLY A 267 21.17 1.80 -5.82
C GLY A 267 21.25 0.28 -5.66
N LEU A 268 20.19 -0.46 -6.06
CA LEU A 268 20.14 -1.92 -6.00
C LEU A 268 20.82 -2.55 -7.23
N THR A 269 21.32 -3.79 -7.08
CA THR A 269 21.74 -4.57 -8.23
C THR A 269 20.54 -4.94 -9.11
N PRO A 270 20.73 -5.23 -10.43
CA PRO A 270 19.64 -5.62 -11.31
C PRO A 270 18.79 -6.78 -10.79
N ASP A 271 19.42 -7.78 -10.16
CA ASP A 271 18.73 -8.93 -9.57
C ASP A 271 17.82 -8.49 -8.41
N LEU A 272 18.29 -7.61 -7.53
CA LEU A 272 17.48 -7.09 -6.42
C LEU A 272 16.37 -6.14 -6.90
N GLN A 273 16.60 -5.36 -7.96
CA GLN A 273 15.56 -4.57 -8.62
C GLN A 273 14.43 -5.47 -9.13
N LYS A 274 14.79 -6.57 -9.79
CA LYS A 274 13.83 -7.58 -10.26
C LYS A 274 13.05 -8.20 -9.11
N VAL A 275 13.71 -8.52 -7.99
CA VAL A 275 13.03 -9.02 -6.78
C VAL A 275 11.98 -8.02 -6.29
N VAL A 276 12.28 -6.72 -6.23
CA VAL A 276 11.32 -5.68 -5.83
C VAL A 276 10.12 -5.66 -6.76
N GLU A 277 10.34 -5.63 -8.08
CA GLU A 277 9.26 -5.56 -9.07
C GLU A 277 8.36 -6.79 -9.04
N GLU A 278 8.93 -7.99 -9.08
CA GLU A 278 8.18 -9.24 -9.02
C GLU A 278 7.39 -9.37 -7.72
N SER A 279 8.00 -9.02 -6.58
CA SER A 279 7.32 -9.09 -5.28
C SER A 279 6.14 -8.12 -5.20
N CYS A 280 6.27 -6.92 -5.76
CA CYS A 280 5.16 -5.96 -5.84
C CYS A 280 4.02 -6.47 -6.73
N LEU A 281 4.35 -7.04 -7.90
CA LEU A 281 3.35 -7.60 -8.81
C LEU A 281 2.59 -8.78 -8.19
N GLU A 282 3.29 -9.75 -7.59
CA GLU A 282 2.65 -10.88 -6.91
C GLU A 282 1.81 -10.44 -5.71
N SER A 283 2.28 -9.43 -4.97
CA SER A 283 1.51 -8.87 -3.85
C SER A 283 0.27 -8.14 -4.32
N SER A 284 0.28 -7.51 -5.50
CA SER A 284 -0.90 -6.88 -6.08
C SER A 284 -1.97 -7.89 -6.48
N GLU A 285 -1.57 -9.05 -6.98
CA GLU A 285 -2.49 -10.17 -7.28
C GLU A 285 -3.09 -10.77 -6.00
N PHE A 286 -2.26 -10.97 -4.99
CA PHE A 286 -2.70 -11.40 -3.68
C PHE A 286 -3.74 -10.44 -3.07
N LEU A 287 -3.50 -9.12 -3.16
CA LEU A 287 -4.46 -8.11 -2.73
C LEU A 287 -5.79 -8.23 -3.46
N ALA A 288 -5.78 -8.37 -4.80
CA ALA A 288 -7.00 -8.48 -5.59
C ALA A 288 -7.85 -9.68 -5.16
N GLY A 289 -7.21 -10.85 -4.94
CA GLY A 289 -7.89 -12.04 -4.42
C GLY A 289 -8.51 -11.80 -3.05
N LEU A 290 -7.77 -11.23 -2.10
CA LEU A 290 -8.27 -10.89 -0.77
C LEU A 290 -9.45 -9.91 -0.81
N MET A 291 -9.40 -8.90 -1.67
CA MET A 291 -10.46 -7.89 -1.74
C MET A 291 -11.75 -8.46 -2.29
N VAL A 292 -11.69 -9.31 -3.33
CA VAL A 292 -12.87 -9.98 -3.88
C VAL A 292 -13.52 -10.91 -2.84
N GLU A 293 -12.73 -11.73 -2.15
CA GLU A 293 -13.21 -12.63 -1.10
C GLU A 293 -13.86 -11.84 0.06
N ARG A 294 -13.19 -10.80 0.52
CA ARG A 294 -13.68 -9.99 1.65
C ARG A 294 -14.94 -9.22 1.31
N ASP A 295 -15.04 -8.59 0.14
CA ASP A 295 -16.25 -7.84 -0.23
C ASP A 295 -17.49 -8.73 -0.21
N ALA A 296 -17.40 -9.96 -0.72
CA ALA A 296 -18.48 -10.92 -0.65
C ALA A 296 -18.88 -11.27 0.80
N ARG A 297 -17.90 -11.46 1.69
CA ARG A 297 -18.10 -11.78 3.11
C ARG A 297 -18.66 -10.60 3.89
N PHE A 298 -18.21 -9.38 3.63
CA PHE A 298 -18.56 -8.22 4.44
C PHE A 298 -20.01 -7.78 4.31
N VAL A 299 -20.71 -8.14 3.24
CA VAL A 299 -22.17 -7.99 3.17
C VAL A 299 -22.87 -8.71 4.34
N SER A 300 -22.47 -9.94 4.65
CA SER A 300 -23.03 -10.70 5.77
C SER A 300 -22.60 -10.12 7.12
N VAL A 301 -21.34 -9.73 7.27
CA VAL A 301 -20.80 -9.10 8.49
C VAL A 301 -21.56 -7.83 8.83
N LEU A 302 -21.75 -6.93 7.86
CA LEU A 302 -22.48 -5.68 8.04
C LEU A 302 -23.93 -5.91 8.46
N LYS A 303 -24.62 -6.89 7.87
CA LYS A 303 -25.98 -7.28 8.29
C LYS A 303 -26.03 -7.76 9.74
N GLN A 304 -25.05 -8.58 10.16
CA GLN A 304 -24.93 -9.02 11.56
C GLN A 304 -24.66 -7.86 12.52
N MET A 305 -24.00 -6.79 12.09
CA MET A 305 -23.79 -5.55 12.84
C MET A 305 -25.03 -4.64 12.85
N GLY A 306 -26.17 -5.08 12.30
CA GLY A 306 -27.40 -4.30 12.23
C GLY A 306 -27.38 -3.19 11.19
N VAL A 307 -26.54 -3.31 10.17
CA VAL A 307 -26.47 -2.35 9.04
C VAL A 307 -27.48 -2.75 7.98
N THR A 308 -28.29 -1.79 7.55
CA THR A 308 -29.19 -1.95 6.40
C THR A 308 -28.43 -1.74 5.11
N ILE A 309 -28.48 -2.72 4.21
CA ILE A 309 -27.80 -2.64 2.90
C ILE A 309 -28.84 -2.45 1.81
N THR A 310 -28.63 -1.40 0.99
CA THR A 310 -29.48 -1.06 -0.15
C THR A 310 -28.70 -1.24 -1.46
N THR A 311 -29.37 -1.79 -2.46
CA THR A 311 -28.85 -1.86 -3.84
C THR A 311 -29.77 -1.06 -4.75
N PRO A 312 -29.45 0.20 -5.05
CA PRO A 312 -30.28 1.06 -5.89
C PRO A 312 -30.12 0.73 -7.37
N ASP A 313 -31.02 1.29 -8.20
CA ASP A 313 -30.75 1.42 -9.63
C ASP A 313 -29.54 2.33 -9.84
N LEU A 314 -28.49 1.82 -10.49
CA LEU A 314 -27.23 2.56 -10.69
C LEU A 314 -27.24 3.43 -11.96
N GLU A 315 -28.22 3.28 -12.84
CA GLU A 315 -28.24 4.03 -14.10
C GLU A 315 -28.34 5.56 -13.87
N PRO A 316 -29.19 6.06 -12.96
CA PRO A 316 -29.19 7.49 -12.64
C PRO A 316 -27.86 8.01 -12.08
N PHE A 317 -27.15 7.18 -11.27
CA PHE A 317 -25.84 7.54 -10.73
C PHE A 317 -24.78 7.62 -11.84
N ARG A 318 -24.76 6.65 -12.76
CA ARG A 318 -23.86 6.63 -13.93
C ARG A 318 -24.09 7.86 -14.82
N LYS A 319 -25.36 8.15 -15.10
CA LYS A 319 -25.74 9.30 -15.92
C LYS A 319 -25.30 10.64 -15.31
N ALA A 320 -25.41 10.78 -14.00
CA ALA A 320 -25.02 12.00 -13.32
C ALA A 320 -23.51 12.33 -13.45
N VAL A 321 -22.67 11.33 -13.58
CA VAL A 321 -21.20 11.48 -13.69
C VAL A 321 -20.67 11.32 -15.11
N ALA A 322 -21.54 11.10 -16.11
CA ALA A 322 -21.15 10.75 -17.48
C ALA A 322 -20.27 11.81 -18.18
N ASP A 323 -20.39 13.08 -17.79
CA ASP A 323 -19.60 14.17 -18.37
C ASP A 323 -18.27 14.44 -17.62
N LEU A 324 -18.02 13.77 -16.49
CA LEU A 324 -16.77 13.97 -15.75
C LEU A 324 -15.50 13.63 -16.55
N PRO A 325 -15.45 12.56 -17.37
CA PRO A 325 -14.27 12.27 -18.17
C PRO A 325 -13.87 13.45 -19.07
N LYS A 326 -14.83 14.14 -19.70
CA LYS A 326 -14.56 15.32 -20.52
C LYS A 326 -13.95 16.46 -19.69
N LYS A 327 -14.45 16.67 -18.46
CA LYS A 327 -13.94 17.69 -17.54
C LYS A 327 -12.49 17.45 -17.16
N PHE A 328 -12.08 16.18 -17.05
CA PHE A 328 -10.74 15.78 -16.63
C PHE A 328 -9.80 15.45 -17.81
N GLU A 329 -10.27 15.42 -19.06
CA GLU A 329 -9.48 15.04 -20.23
C GLU A 329 -8.18 15.82 -20.36
N GLY A 330 -8.20 17.12 -20.10
CA GLY A 330 -6.99 17.96 -20.14
C GLY A 330 -5.93 17.57 -19.07
N LYS A 331 -6.34 16.91 -17.98
CA LYS A 331 -5.44 16.42 -16.91
C LYS A 331 -4.98 15.01 -17.18
N TRP A 332 -5.86 14.14 -17.66
CA TRP A 332 -5.56 12.74 -17.90
C TRP A 332 -4.78 12.53 -19.19
N GLY A 333 -5.03 13.35 -20.20
CA GLY A 333 -4.55 13.21 -21.56
C GLY A 333 -5.66 12.75 -22.49
N ALA A 334 -5.68 13.32 -23.69
CA ALA A 334 -6.70 13.04 -24.69
C ALA A 334 -6.81 11.54 -24.99
N GLY A 335 -8.02 11.00 -24.94
CA GLY A 335 -8.34 9.62 -25.28
C GLY A 335 -7.88 8.56 -24.27
N LEU A 336 -7.23 8.91 -23.14
CA LEU A 336 -6.78 7.91 -22.17
C LEU A 336 -7.96 7.19 -21.49
N TYR A 337 -9.04 7.92 -21.16
CA TYR A 337 -10.24 7.34 -20.58
C TYR A 337 -10.86 6.27 -21.50
N GLU A 338 -11.05 6.60 -22.77
CA GLU A 338 -11.60 5.68 -23.79
C GLU A 338 -10.68 4.49 -24.03
N LYS A 339 -9.36 4.72 -24.05
CA LYS A 339 -8.37 3.65 -24.15
C LYS A 339 -8.51 2.65 -23.00
N ILE A 340 -8.63 3.13 -21.77
CA ILE A 340 -8.84 2.27 -20.60
C ILE A 340 -10.20 1.55 -20.71
N ARG A 341 -11.30 2.26 -21.06
CA ARG A 341 -12.63 1.67 -21.23
C ARG A 341 -12.66 0.57 -22.29
N SER A 342 -11.89 0.69 -23.35
CA SER A 342 -11.81 -0.33 -24.41
C SER A 342 -11.08 -1.62 -23.98
N MET A 343 -10.40 -1.64 -22.84
CA MET A 343 -9.68 -2.80 -22.31
C MET A 343 -10.55 -3.71 -21.43
N ARG A 344 -11.87 -3.62 -21.51
CA ARG A 344 -12.84 -4.42 -20.74
C ARG A 344 -12.60 -5.92 -20.82
#